data_2daaae7629b090ace1b73b20f7406eb5
#
_entry.id   2daaae7629b090ace1b73b20f7406eb5
#
_cell.length_a   1.000
_cell.length_b   1.000
_cell.length_c   1.000
_cell.angle_alpha   90.00
_cell.angle_beta   90.00
_cell.angle_gamma   90.00
#
_symmetry.space_group_name_H-M   'P 1'
#
loop_
_entity.id
_entity.type
_entity.pdbx_description
1 polymer ?
#
loop_
_entity_poly.entity_id
_entity_poly.type
_entity_poly.pdbx_seq_one_letter_code
_entity_poly.pdbx_strand_id
1 'polypeptide(L)'
;MMSENARMLGFEKMLTLRPGSQTHRLVTTLAITGEYPVCTLKLLGNERVIKALVHRLTSIQEIRNPETGERITTKLLQLSGRGSAKSVRFYKGALPILEWIHPDACRYYMESFWGHRFPGDAAHRDRNLRVAEAMAMCAGSGIESCPYALPKLQNREIRRTVPGTPVFYLARDIKKISLAEQNKTMFARMVGALFYPGGCYAVYNSRSAAMKWNGMGEFKALHNLIEVARMNASLQELDSAVLFGESGETALQTLLESEKSRRLELRFDGIYRHVHFIPMNADGMRRLRMLTLPDWNERLMDLLFEPGSRSYNKGFMEYDACVDGVYIFSHLDGDLARLIRFREAVNPQTGRFEVLCFPDQVPLLREYLAPHVTLKTIDMDSVEAELGAGSEELLE
;
A
#
# COMPACT_ATOMS: atom_id res chain seq x y z
N MET A 1 -35.88 44.20 6.08
CA MET A 1 -34.52 44.20 6.64
C MET A 1 -34.15 42.80 7.19
N MET A 2 -34.34 41.72 6.43
CA MET A 2 -33.95 40.35 6.79
C MET A 2 -33.16 39.65 5.65
N SER A 3 -32.49 40.40 4.78
CA SER A 3 -31.87 39.79 3.59
C SER A 3 -30.33 39.84 3.54
N GLU A 4 -29.65 40.66 4.32
CA GLU A 4 -28.21 40.82 4.19
C GLU A 4 -27.43 39.85 5.09
N ASN A 5 -27.88 39.52 6.29
CA ASN A 5 -27.21 38.56 7.18
C ASN A 5 -27.30 37.12 6.67
N ALA A 6 -28.35 36.77 5.91
CA ALA A 6 -28.47 35.43 5.30
C ALA A 6 -27.53 35.24 4.09
N ARG A 7 -27.18 36.34 3.39
CA ARG A 7 -26.23 36.33 2.28
C ARG A 7 -24.79 36.28 2.76
N MET A 8 -24.44 36.94 3.87
CA MET A 8 -23.08 36.87 4.45
C MET A 8 -22.74 35.46 4.96
N LEU A 9 -23.68 34.73 5.55
CA LEU A 9 -23.50 33.32 5.94
C LEU A 9 -23.34 32.36 4.75
N GLY A 10 -23.73 32.76 3.54
CA GLY A 10 -23.56 31.99 2.31
C GLY A 10 -22.14 32.06 1.73
N PHE A 11 -21.41 33.13 1.99
CA PHE A 11 -20.06 33.33 1.46
C PHE A 11 -18.97 32.54 2.18
N GLU A 12 -19.19 32.08 3.39
CA GLU A 12 -18.22 31.22 4.14
C GLU A 12 -18.18 29.77 3.67
N LYS A 13 -19.02 29.36 2.75
CA LYS A 13 -19.08 27.98 2.23
C LYS A 13 -18.39 27.78 0.88
N MET A 14 -17.63 28.72 0.39
CA MET A 14 -16.84 28.49 -0.81
C MET A 14 -15.78 27.44 -0.57
N LEU A 15 -15.83 26.35 -1.34
CA LEU A 15 -14.86 25.28 -1.29
C LEU A 15 -13.55 25.76 -1.90
N THR A 16 -12.58 26.06 -1.04
CA THR A 16 -11.23 26.39 -1.50
C THR A 16 -10.41 25.13 -1.50
N LEU A 17 -9.99 24.68 -2.66
CA LEU A 17 -9.18 23.48 -2.86
C LEU A 17 -7.69 23.87 -2.84
N ARG A 18 -7.20 24.19 -1.66
CA ARG A 18 -5.78 24.53 -1.47
C ARG A 18 -4.92 23.28 -1.66
N PRO A 19 -3.78 23.37 -2.39
CA PRO A 19 -2.80 22.30 -2.43
C PRO A 19 -2.43 21.82 -1.01
N GLY A 20 -2.25 20.52 -0.83
CA GLY A 20 -1.93 19.92 0.48
C GLY A 20 -3.11 19.74 1.43
N SER A 21 -4.28 20.39 1.18
CA SER A 21 -5.46 20.18 2.03
C SER A 21 -6.01 18.77 1.92
N GLN A 22 -6.75 18.32 2.93
CA GLN A 22 -7.42 17.00 2.88
C GLN A 22 -8.40 16.88 1.71
N THR A 23 -9.03 17.97 1.30
CA THR A 23 -9.88 18.01 0.11
C THR A 23 -9.05 17.76 -1.14
N HIS A 24 -7.90 18.41 -1.26
CA HIS A 24 -6.99 18.23 -2.39
C HIS A 24 -6.48 16.77 -2.45
N ARG A 25 -6.07 16.20 -1.31
CA ARG A 25 -5.65 14.79 -1.23
C ARG A 25 -6.76 13.83 -1.67
N LEU A 26 -7.98 13.99 -1.18
CA LEU A 26 -9.13 13.17 -1.57
C LEU A 26 -9.42 13.30 -3.08
N VAL A 27 -9.46 14.52 -3.61
CA VAL A 27 -9.70 14.79 -5.03
C VAL A 27 -8.61 14.17 -5.90
N THR A 28 -7.34 14.34 -5.55
CA THR A 28 -6.20 13.75 -6.26
C THR A 28 -6.26 12.21 -6.22
N THR A 29 -6.51 11.63 -5.05
CA THR A 29 -6.67 10.18 -4.92
C THR A 29 -7.78 9.65 -5.84
N LEU A 30 -8.94 10.33 -5.87
CA LEU A 30 -10.05 9.95 -6.73
C LEU A 30 -9.73 10.14 -8.22
N ALA A 31 -8.97 11.17 -8.58
CA ALA A 31 -8.54 11.37 -9.96
C ALA A 31 -7.64 10.24 -10.45
N ILE A 32 -6.81 9.69 -9.58
CA ILE A 32 -5.90 8.58 -9.89
C ILE A 32 -6.62 7.23 -9.87
N THR A 33 -7.48 6.99 -8.89
CA THR A 33 -8.09 5.68 -8.64
C THR A 33 -9.48 5.50 -9.22
N GLY A 34 -10.16 6.59 -9.55
CA GLY A 34 -11.53 6.64 -10.05
C GLY A 34 -12.60 6.55 -8.97
N GLU A 35 -12.42 5.68 -8.00
CA GLU A 35 -13.30 5.52 -6.84
C GLU A 35 -12.51 5.07 -5.60
N TYR A 36 -13.04 5.38 -4.41
CA TYR A 36 -12.43 5.03 -3.13
C TYR A 36 -13.45 4.41 -2.19
N PRO A 37 -13.13 3.31 -1.46
CA PRO A 37 -14.08 2.66 -0.56
C PRO A 37 -14.37 3.50 0.69
N VAL A 38 -15.65 3.59 1.06
CA VAL A 38 -16.07 4.41 2.22
C VAL A 38 -15.60 3.80 3.55
N CYS A 39 -15.48 2.48 3.62
CA CYS A 39 -15.07 1.78 4.85
C CYS A 39 -13.61 2.04 5.25
N THR A 40 -12.75 2.44 4.30
CA THR A 40 -11.33 2.68 4.52
C THR A 40 -10.92 4.15 4.39
N LEU A 41 -11.87 5.09 4.44
CA LEU A 41 -11.60 6.53 4.40
C LEU A 41 -10.62 6.98 5.50
N LYS A 42 -10.53 6.27 6.62
CA LYS A 42 -9.57 6.50 7.71
C LYS A 42 -8.10 6.45 7.23
N LEU A 43 -7.80 5.76 6.13
CA LEU A 43 -6.44 5.70 5.56
C LEU A 43 -6.02 7.02 4.91
N LEU A 44 -6.96 7.90 4.58
CA LEU A 44 -6.68 9.22 4.00
C LEU A 44 -6.46 10.31 5.06
N GLY A 45 -6.66 10.00 6.33
CA GLY A 45 -6.49 10.92 7.46
C GLY A 45 -7.52 10.72 8.56
N ASN A 46 -7.77 11.74 9.37
CA ASN A 46 -8.74 11.65 10.45
C ASN A 46 -10.13 11.28 9.93
N GLU A 47 -10.64 10.13 10.36
CA GLU A 47 -11.87 9.53 9.84
C GLU A 47 -13.08 10.45 9.93
N ARG A 48 -13.26 11.16 11.07
CA ARG A 48 -14.39 12.08 11.27
C ARG A 48 -14.32 13.26 10.29
N VAL A 49 -13.13 13.79 10.08
CA VAL A 49 -12.90 14.93 9.18
C VAL A 49 -13.14 14.50 7.74
N ILE A 50 -12.58 13.36 7.31
CA ILE A 50 -12.76 12.85 5.94
C ILE A 50 -14.23 12.47 5.67
N LYS A 51 -14.93 11.85 6.61
CA LYS A 51 -16.37 11.55 6.48
C LYS A 51 -17.22 12.81 6.35
N ALA A 52 -16.96 13.82 7.19
CA ALA A 52 -17.64 15.11 7.09
C ALA A 52 -17.35 15.81 5.76
N LEU A 53 -16.11 15.74 5.28
CA LEU A 53 -15.70 16.26 3.98
C LEU A 53 -16.46 15.56 2.84
N VAL A 54 -16.48 14.23 2.82
CA VAL A 54 -17.24 13.46 1.80
C VAL A 54 -18.71 13.84 1.83
N HIS A 55 -19.34 13.94 3.00
CA HIS A 55 -20.72 14.38 3.12
C HIS A 55 -20.93 15.78 2.53
N ARG A 56 -20.05 16.73 2.86
CA ARG A 56 -20.10 18.09 2.30
C ARG A 56 -19.95 18.08 0.78
N LEU A 57 -19.00 17.31 0.22
CA LEU A 57 -18.72 17.26 -1.21
C LEU A 57 -19.77 16.50 -2.02
N THR A 58 -20.63 15.69 -1.37
CA THR A 58 -21.78 15.05 -1.99
C THR A 58 -23.05 15.94 -2.03
N SER A 59 -23.01 17.10 -1.37
CA SER A 59 -24.07 18.11 -1.43
C SER A 59 -23.85 19.07 -2.60
N ILE A 60 -24.93 19.65 -3.09
CA ILE A 60 -24.87 20.69 -4.14
C ILE A 60 -24.24 21.95 -3.53
N GLN A 61 -23.23 22.49 -4.20
CA GLN A 61 -22.51 23.69 -3.80
C GLN A 61 -22.25 24.58 -5.00
N GLU A 62 -22.14 25.87 -4.78
CA GLU A 62 -21.62 26.81 -5.76
C GLU A 62 -20.09 26.85 -5.61
N ILE A 63 -19.39 26.57 -6.69
CA ILE A 63 -17.93 26.54 -6.76
C ILE A 63 -17.49 27.58 -7.78
N ARG A 64 -16.57 28.43 -7.36
CA ARG A 64 -16.04 29.50 -8.21
C ARG A 64 -14.61 29.16 -8.62
N ASN A 65 -14.31 29.33 -9.90
CA ASN A 65 -12.95 29.31 -10.40
C ASN A 65 -12.20 30.54 -9.85
N PRO A 66 -11.09 30.38 -9.15
CA PRO A 66 -10.35 31.51 -8.56
C PRO A 66 -9.71 32.42 -9.61
N GLU A 67 -9.40 31.92 -10.79
CA GLU A 67 -8.72 32.67 -11.87
C GLU A 67 -9.69 33.39 -12.78
N THR A 68 -10.71 32.68 -13.27
CA THR A 68 -11.66 33.24 -14.27
C THR A 68 -12.90 33.88 -13.64
N GLY A 69 -13.19 33.54 -12.38
CA GLY A 69 -14.41 33.95 -11.70
C GLY A 69 -15.65 33.16 -12.11
N GLU A 70 -15.53 32.20 -13.03
CA GLU A 70 -16.63 31.34 -13.47
C GLU A 70 -17.23 30.55 -12.29
N ARG A 71 -18.54 30.31 -12.31
CA ARG A 71 -19.26 29.63 -11.23
C ARG A 71 -19.99 28.42 -11.76
N ILE A 72 -19.87 27.32 -11.06
CA ILE A 72 -20.61 26.09 -11.35
C ILE A 72 -21.34 25.64 -10.07
N THR A 73 -22.63 25.43 -10.17
CA THR A 73 -23.47 24.90 -9.11
C THR A 73 -23.62 23.38 -9.31
N THR A 74 -22.92 22.59 -8.53
CA THR A 74 -22.92 21.12 -8.63
C THR A 74 -22.47 20.48 -7.31
N LYS A 75 -22.55 19.15 -7.25
CA LYS A 75 -21.83 18.36 -6.25
C LYS A 75 -20.52 17.86 -6.86
N LEU A 76 -19.45 17.78 -6.06
CA LEU A 76 -18.18 17.24 -6.52
C LEU A 76 -18.21 15.71 -6.58
N LEU A 77 -18.77 15.11 -5.55
CA LEU A 77 -18.69 13.66 -5.34
C LEU A 77 -20.08 13.03 -5.34
N GLN A 78 -20.11 11.73 -5.57
CA GLN A 78 -21.28 10.91 -5.41
C GLN A 78 -20.91 9.59 -4.74
N LEU A 79 -21.85 9.04 -3.97
CA LEU A 79 -21.74 7.70 -3.40
C LEU A 79 -22.28 6.67 -4.39
N SER A 80 -21.61 5.53 -4.48
CA SER A 80 -21.99 4.39 -5.33
C SER A 80 -21.88 3.09 -4.54
N GLY A 81 -22.72 2.10 -4.88
CA GLY A 81 -22.71 0.81 -4.19
C GLY A 81 -23.46 0.82 -2.85
N ARG A 82 -23.47 -0.33 -2.16
CA ARG A 82 -24.12 -0.54 -0.87
C ARG A 82 -23.20 -1.38 0.03
N GLY A 83 -23.41 -1.29 1.36
CA GLY A 83 -22.65 -2.05 2.35
C GLY A 83 -21.14 -1.85 2.24
N SER A 84 -20.38 -2.92 2.30
CA SER A 84 -18.91 -2.93 2.18
C SER A 84 -18.38 -2.50 0.81
N ALA A 85 -19.21 -2.61 -0.24
CA ALA A 85 -18.89 -2.15 -1.60
C ALA A 85 -19.26 -0.68 -1.83
N LYS A 86 -19.67 0.07 -0.78
CA LYS A 86 -19.97 1.50 -0.89
C LYS A 86 -18.67 2.27 -1.15
N SER A 87 -18.66 3.04 -2.23
CA SER A 87 -17.52 3.86 -2.65
C SER A 87 -17.93 5.30 -2.91
N VAL A 88 -16.95 6.18 -2.88
CA VAL A 88 -17.06 7.57 -3.30
C VAL A 88 -16.32 7.75 -4.63
N ARG A 89 -16.90 8.54 -5.54
CA ARG A 89 -16.33 8.87 -6.85
C ARG A 89 -16.76 10.26 -7.31
N PHE A 90 -16.14 10.79 -8.34
CA PHE A 90 -16.59 12.06 -8.90
C PHE A 90 -18.01 12.00 -9.42
N TYR A 91 -18.73 13.09 -9.22
CA TYR A 91 -19.96 13.35 -9.96
C TYR A 91 -19.61 13.90 -11.34
N LYS A 92 -20.36 13.51 -12.38
CA LYS A 92 -20.05 13.89 -13.76
C LYS A 92 -19.93 15.42 -13.95
N GLY A 93 -20.77 16.19 -13.28
CA GLY A 93 -20.75 17.66 -13.33
C GLY A 93 -19.54 18.31 -12.65
N ALA A 94 -18.72 17.54 -11.94
CA ALA A 94 -17.51 18.04 -11.28
C ALA A 94 -16.27 18.03 -12.18
N LEU A 95 -16.33 17.43 -13.37
CA LEU A 95 -15.16 17.31 -14.25
C LEU A 95 -14.56 18.68 -14.66
N PRO A 96 -15.33 19.72 -15.01
CA PRO A 96 -14.77 21.05 -15.26
C PRO A 96 -14.06 21.62 -14.02
N ILE A 97 -14.55 21.31 -12.82
CA ILE A 97 -13.94 21.78 -11.57
C ILE A 97 -12.61 21.07 -11.33
N LEU A 98 -12.52 19.76 -11.62
CA LEU A 98 -11.26 19.02 -11.56
C LEU A 98 -10.21 19.61 -12.51
N GLU A 99 -10.62 20.01 -13.71
CA GLU A 99 -9.76 20.70 -14.67
C GLU A 99 -9.21 22.03 -14.11
N TRP A 100 -10.05 22.83 -13.46
CA TRP A 100 -9.62 24.09 -12.83
C TRP A 100 -8.61 23.89 -11.70
N ILE A 101 -8.80 22.82 -10.92
CA ILE A 101 -8.01 22.57 -9.73
C ILE A 101 -6.67 21.95 -10.06
N HIS A 102 -6.69 20.95 -10.95
CA HIS A 102 -5.54 20.11 -11.24
C HIS A 102 -5.63 19.54 -12.65
N PRO A 103 -5.21 20.30 -13.69
CA PRO A 103 -5.31 19.90 -15.09
C PRO A 103 -4.67 18.54 -15.38
N ASP A 104 -3.48 18.25 -14.79
CA ASP A 104 -2.79 16.96 -15.00
C ASP A 104 -3.55 15.79 -14.40
N ALA A 105 -4.12 15.97 -13.21
CA ALA A 105 -4.99 14.96 -12.59
C ALA A 105 -6.25 14.71 -13.40
N CYS A 106 -6.85 15.78 -13.97
CA CYS A 106 -8.01 15.68 -14.84
C CYS A 106 -7.68 14.92 -16.13
N ARG A 107 -6.57 15.25 -16.77
CA ARG A 107 -6.08 14.54 -17.97
C ARG A 107 -5.88 13.05 -17.68
N TYR A 108 -5.16 12.73 -16.60
CA TYR A 108 -4.94 11.35 -16.19
C TYR A 108 -6.24 10.59 -15.91
N TYR A 109 -7.20 11.25 -15.23
CA TYR A 109 -8.52 10.68 -14.94
C TYR A 109 -9.30 10.38 -16.23
N MET A 110 -9.35 11.32 -17.16
CA MET A 110 -10.08 11.18 -18.43
C MET A 110 -9.49 10.07 -19.31
N GLU A 111 -8.17 9.95 -19.35
CA GLU A 111 -7.46 8.89 -20.07
C GLU A 111 -7.67 7.51 -19.42
N SER A 112 -7.63 7.45 -18.07
CA SER A 112 -7.71 6.21 -17.32
C SER A 112 -9.12 5.64 -17.24
N PHE A 113 -10.15 6.50 -17.22
CA PHE A 113 -11.55 6.11 -17.00
C PHE A 113 -12.45 6.48 -18.20
N TRP A 114 -11.89 6.62 -19.38
CA TRP A 114 -12.59 6.80 -20.64
C TRP A 114 -13.77 7.78 -20.56
N GLY A 115 -13.46 9.02 -20.26
CA GLY A 115 -14.47 10.06 -20.18
C GLY A 115 -15.53 9.79 -19.09
N HIS A 116 -15.08 9.36 -17.90
CA HIS A 116 -15.93 9.08 -16.75
C HIS A 116 -16.76 7.79 -16.86
N ARG A 117 -16.35 6.84 -17.67
CA ARG A 117 -16.96 5.51 -17.73
C ARG A 117 -16.21 4.57 -16.78
N PHE A 118 -16.94 3.95 -15.88
CA PHE A 118 -16.39 2.97 -14.95
C PHE A 118 -16.69 1.56 -15.45
N PRO A 119 -15.75 0.60 -15.28
CA PRO A 119 -16.02 -0.80 -15.59
C PRO A 119 -17.23 -1.25 -14.78
N GLY A 120 -18.18 -1.90 -15.46
CA GLY A 120 -19.50 -2.21 -14.88
C GLY A 120 -19.51 -3.43 -13.98
N ASP A 121 -18.55 -4.36 -14.09
CA ASP A 121 -18.58 -5.58 -13.28
C ASP A 121 -17.98 -5.39 -11.88
N ALA A 122 -18.41 -6.28 -10.95
CA ALA A 122 -18.00 -6.22 -9.56
C ALA A 122 -16.50 -6.50 -9.35
N ALA A 123 -15.90 -7.35 -10.21
CA ALA A 123 -14.50 -7.72 -10.09
C ALA A 123 -13.56 -6.55 -10.45
N HIS A 124 -13.89 -5.80 -11.50
CA HIS A 124 -13.14 -4.60 -11.87
C HIS A 124 -13.27 -3.52 -10.80
N ARG A 125 -14.45 -3.35 -10.21
CA ARG A 125 -14.66 -2.39 -9.12
C ARG A 125 -13.89 -2.78 -7.88
N ASP A 126 -13.95 -4.03 -7.44
CA ASP A 126 -13.18 -4.51 -6.28
C ASP A 126 -11.68 -4.28 -6.48
N ARG A 127 -11.18 -4.53 -7.69
CA ARG A 127 -9.78 -4.26 -8.02
C ARG A 127 -9.42 -2.78 -7.91
N ASN A 128 -10.27 -1.87 -8.42
CA ASN A 128 -10.02 -0.44 -8.29
C ASN A 128 -10.00 0.00 -6.83
N LEU A 129 -10.89 -0.55 -5.99
CA LEU A 129 -10.91 -0.27 -4.56
C LEU A 129 -9.62 -0.74 -3.87
N ARG A 130 -9.11 -1.93 -4.22
CA ARG A 130 -7.82 -2.44 -3.70
C ARG A 130 -6.64 -1.57 -4.10
N VAL A 131 -6.62 -1.07 -5.33
CA VAL A 131 -5.61 -0.12 -5.81
C VAL A 131 -5.69 1.19 -5.03
N ALA A 132 -6.90 1.70 -4.79
CA ALA A 132 -7.11 2.94 -4.06
C ALA A 132 -6.61 2.87 -2.60
N GLU A 133 -6.87 1.75 -1.92
CA GLU A 133 -6.40 1.50 -0.56
C GLU A 133 -4.87 1.36 -0.50
N ALA A 134 -4.27 0.61 -1.44
CA ALA A 134 -2.82 0.47 -1.52
C ALA A 134 -2.13 1.82 -1.77
N MET A 135 -2.69 2.65 -2.67
CA MET A 135 -2.19 4.01 -2.89
C MET A 135 -2.29 4.87 -1.63
N ALA A 136 -3.39 4.77 -0.87
CA ALA A 136 -3.53 5.51 0.38
C ALA A 136 -2.51 5.08 1.44
N MET A 137 -2.23 3.77 1.54
CA MET A 137 -1.19 3.24 2.41
C MET A 137 0.19 3.78 2.03
N CYS A 138 0.54 3.73 0.74
CA CYS A 138 1.81 4.26 0.25
C CYS A 138 1.93 5.77 0.51
N ALA A 139 0.91 6.55 0.18
CA ALA A 139 0.91 7.99 0.42
C ALA A 139 1.00 8.35 1.92
N GLY A 140 0.30 7.60 2.79
CA GLY A 140 0.39 7.76 4.24
C GLY A 140 1.76 7.37 4.82
N SER A 141 2.53 6.56 4.11
CA SER A 141 3.91 6.21 4.44
C SER A 141 4.96 7.17 3.86
N GLY A 142 4.55 8.26 3.20
CA GLY A 142 5.47 9.20 2.57
C GLY A 142 6.03 8.73 1.21
N ILE A 143 5.41 7.73 0.60
CA ILE A 143 5.81 7.17 -0.69
C ILE A 143 5.09 7.91 -1.81
N GLU A 144 5.85 8.44 -2.79
CA GLU A 144 5.26 9.12 -3.94
C GLU A 144 4.45 8.16 -4.80
N SER A 145 3.21 8.53 -5.07
CA SER A 145 2.24 7.65 -5.75
C SER A 145 1.44 8.36 -6.85
N CYS A 146 1.84 9.56 -7.23
CA CYS A 146 1.15 10.38 -8.22
C CYS A 146 1.64 10.04 -9.65
N PRO A 147 0.89 9.27 -10.48
CA PRO A 147 1.40 8.71 -11.73
C PRO A 147 1.80 9.75 -12.78
N TYR A 148 1.24 10.95 -12.73
CA TYR A 148 1.58 12.04 -13.64
C TYR A 148 2.80 12.85 -13.17
N ALA A 149 3.22 12.70 -11.92
CA ALA A 149 4.46 13.26 -11.38
C ALA A 149 5.64 12.28 -11.51
N LEU A 150 5.35 10.97 -11.59
CA LEU A 150 6.39 9.95 -11.69
C LEU A 150 7.01 9.89 -13.09
N PRO A 151 8.31 9.58 -13.19
CA PRO A 151 8.94 9.30 -14.48
C PRO A 151 8.27 8.09 -15.13
N LYS A 152 8.04 8.16 -16.44
CA LYS A 152 7.45 7.05 -17.19
C LYS A 152 8.39 5.85 -17.15
N LEU A 153 7.87 4.68 -16.74
CA LEU A 153 8.65 3.43 -16.67
C LEU A 153 9.28 3.02 -18.02
N GLN A 154 8.80 3.56 -19.13
CA GLN A 154 9.34 3.35 -20.48
C GLN A 154 10.58 4.20 -20.78
N ASN A 155 10.85 5.24 -20.01
CA ASN A 155 11.99 6.11 -20.23
C ASN A 155 13.26 5.52 -19.62
N ARG A 156 14.34 5.49 -20.39
CA ARG A 156 15.68 5.13 -19.87
C ARG A 156 16.14 6.06 -18.72
N GLU A 157 15.52 7.21 -18.57
CA GLU A 157 15.73 8.15 -17.46
C GLU A 157 15.40 7.59 -16.09
N ILE A 158 14.49 6.60 -16.00
CA ILE A 158 14.25 5.86 -14.75
C ILE A 158 15.55 5.30 -14.17
N ARG A 159 16.50 4.87 -14.96
CA ARG A 159 17.81 4.40 -14.47
C ARG A 159 18.56 5.44 -13.64
N ARG A 160 18.24 6.73 -13.83
CA ARG A 160 18.85 7.85 -13.10
C ARG A 160 17.99 8.35 -11.94
N THR A 161 16.69 8.01 -11.94
CA THR A 161 15.71 8.56 -10.99
C THR A 161 15.10 7.53 -10.04
N VAL A 162 15.38 6.25 -10.19
CA VAL A 162 15.05 5.23 -9.17
C VAL A 162 16.17 5.21 -8.13
N PRO A 163 15.89 5.49 -6.99
CA PRO A 163 15.60 6.82 -6.50
C PRO A 163 16.22 7.01 -5.14
N GLY A 164 16.48 8.20 -4.82
CA GLY A 164 16.61 8.61 -3.43
C GLY A 164 15.27 8.59 -2.66
N THR A 165 14.13 8.42 -3.34
CA THR A 165 12.79 8.49 -2.72
C THR A 165 11.94 7.29 -3.15
N PRO A 166 11.26 6.58 -2.23
CA PRO A 166 10.37 5.49 -2.59
C PRO A 166 9.21 5.95 -3.46
N VAL A 167 8.85 5.14 -4.48
CA VAL A 167 7.78 5.45 -5.43
C VAL A 167 6.87 4.25 -5.67
N PHE A 168 5.56 4.48 -5.78
CA PHE A 168 4.57 3.44 -6.03
C PHE A 168 3.94 3.60 -7.42
N TYR A 169 4.17 2.61 -8.28
CA TYR A 169 3.55 2.52 -9.60
C TYR A 169 2.32 1.62 -9.57
N LEU A 170 1.23 2.10 -10.14
CA LEU A 170 0.00 1.33 -10.27
C LEU A 170 0.16 0.19 -11.29
N ALA A 171 -0.47 -0.95 -11.04
CA ALA A 171 -0.41 -2.10 -11.94
C ALA A 171 -0.83 -1.77 -13.39
N ARG A 172 -1.76 -0.81 -13.58
CA ARG A 172 -2.15 -0.36 -14.92
C ARG A 172 -1.06 0.38 -15.66
N ASP A 173 -0.18 1.10 -14.95
CA ASP A 173 0.93 1.82 -15.55
C ASP A 173 2.07 0.87 -15.89
N ILE A 174 2.32 -0.13 -15.05
CA ILE A 174 3.25 -1.24 -15.32
C ILE A 174 2.81 -2.02 -16.56
N LYS A 175 1.51 -2.28 -16.73
CA LYS A 175 0.97 -2.99 -17.91
C LYS A 175 1.20 -2.25 -19.23
N LYS A 176 1.28 -0.93 -19.22
CA LYS A 176 1.54 -0.13 -20.43
C LYS A 176 2.94 -0.35 -21.00
N ILE A 177 3.88 -0.92 -20.21
CA ILE A 177 5.26 -1.18 -20.63
C ILE A 177 5.35 -2.42 -21.50
N SER A 178 4.49 -3.38 -21.27
CA SER A 178 4.48 -4.64 -22.01
C SER A 178 3.87 -4.47 -23.40
N LEU A 179 4.68 -4.67 -24.43
CA LEU A 179 4.31 -4.56 -25.84
C LEU A 179 3.35 -5.69 -26.33
N ALA A 180 3.08 -6.70 -25.53
CA ALA A 180 2.32 -7.86 -25.96
C ALA A 180 0.87 -7.84 -25.49
N GLU A 181 -0.08 -8.03 -26.42
CA GLU A 181 -1.51 -8.28 -26.13
C GLU A 181 -1.74 -9.48 -25.18
N GLN A 182 -0.76 -10.37 -25.07
CA GLN A 182 -0.75 -11.56 -24.21
C GLN A 182 -0.82 -11.24 -22.71
N ASN A 183 -0.61 -10.00 -22.31
CA ASN A 183 -0.42 -9.60 -20.91
C ASN A 183 -1.69 -9.16 -20.16
N LYS A 184 -2.87 -9.22 -20.80
CA LYS A 184 -4.13 -8.74 -20.18
C LYS A 184 -4.52 -9.45 -18.87
N THR A 185 -4.03 -10.66 -18.65
CA THR A 185 -4.34 -11.46 -17.45
C THR A 185 -3.23 -11.47 -16.40
N MET A 186 -2.03 -11.01 -16.72
CA MET A 186 -0.83 -11.24 -15.91
C MET A 186 -0.83 -10.56 -14.53
N PHE A 187 -1.48 -9.41 -14.39
CA PHE A 187 -1.54 -8.69 -13.12
C PHE A 187 -2.91 -8.77 -12.47
N ALA A 188 -3.57 -9.93 -12.49
CA ALA A 188 -4.95 -10.05 -12.02
C ALA A 188 -5.12 -9.65 -10.54
N ARG A 189 -4.14 -9.91 -9.69
CA ARG A 189 -4.17 -9.64 -8.25
C ARG A 189 -3.20 -8.56 -7.79
N MET A 190 -2.04 -8.43 -8.43
CA MET A 190 -1.08 -7.38 -8.14
C MET A 190 -1.71 -6.00 -8.39
N VAL A 191 -1.65 -5.12 -7.41
CA VAL A 191 -2.22 -3.76 -7.45
C VAL A 191 -1.20 -2.71 -7.88
N GLY A 192 0.09 -3.01 -7.76
CA GLY A 192 1.18 -2.13 -8.16
C GLY A 192 2.55 -2.72 -7.87
N ALA A 193 3.56 -1.89 -8.01
CA ALA A 193 4.93 -2.15 -7.60
C ALA A 193 5.50 -0.95 -6.87
N LEU A 194 6.23 -1.19 -5.79
CA LEU A 194 6.86 -0.18 -4.98
C LEU A 194 8.36 -0.28 -5.17
N PHE A 195 8.96 0.75 -5.75
CA PHE A 195 10.41 0.88 -5.90
C PHE A 195 10.95 1.73 -4.76
N TYR A 196 12.06 1.32 -4.17
CA TYR A 196 12.74 2.03 -3.11
C TYR A 196 14.26 1.92 -3.30
N PRO A 197 15.08 2.69 -2.57
CA PRO A 197 16.53 2.57 -2.70
C PRO A 197 17.01 1.15 -2.43
N GLY A 198 17.57 0.50 -3.45
CA GLY A 198 18.09 -0.86 -3.36
C GLY A 198 17.11 -1.99 -3.65
N GLY A 199 15.80 -1.72 -3.89
CA GLY A 199 14.85 -2.81 -4.11
C GLY A 199 13.52 -2.45 -4.77
N CYS A 200 12.71 -3.49 -4.93
CA CYS A 200 11.34 -3.38 -5.45
C CYS A 200 10.45 -4.45 -4.82
N TYR A 201 9.26 -4.07 -4.40
CA TYR A 201 8.22 -4.99 -3.95
C TYR A 201 7.10 -5.11 -4.98
N ALA A 202 6.65 -6.34 -5.27
CA ALA A 202 5.34 -6.56 -5.84
C ALA A 202 4.26 -6.25 -4.79
N VAL A 203 3.26 -5.46 -5.11
CA VAL A 203 2.26 -5.00 -4.13
C VAL A 203 0.92 -5.65 -4.36
N TYR A 204 0.38 -6.24 -3.30
CA TYR A 204 -0.92 -6.90 -3.23
C TYR A 204 -1.80 -6.25 -2.16
N ASN A 205 -3.11 -6.36 -2.33
CA ASN A 205 -4.08 -5.97 -1.30
C ASN A 205 -5.18 -7.02 -1.21
N SER A 206 -5.21 -7.76 -0.12
CA SER A 206 -6.22 -8.79 0.13
C SER A 206 -7.48 -8.26 0.83
N ARG A 207 -7.42 -7.05 1.40
CA ARG A 207 -8.45 -6.46 2.26
C ARG A 207 -8.73 -7.36 3.47
N SER A 208 -9.98 -7.79 3.67
CA SER A 208 -10.40 -8.69 4.76
C SER A 208 -10.37 -10.18 4.40
N ALA A 209 -10.02 -10.54 3.17
CA ALA A 209 -10.00 -11.92 2.73
C ALA A 209 -8.59 -12.51 2.72
N ALA A 210 -8.48 -13.81 2.98
CA ALA A 210 -7.22 -14.51 2.77
C ALA A 210 -6.75 -14.37 1.31
N MET A 211 -5.46 -14.13 1.10
CA MET A 211 -4.90 -14.09 -0.23
C MET A 211 -4.87 -15.50 -0.83
N LYS A 212 -5.59 -15.69 -1.92
CA LYS A 212 -5.55 -16.94 -2.71
C LYS A 212 -4.57 -16.77 -3.86
N TRP A 213 -3.48 -17.48 -3.78
CA TRP A 213 -2.42 -17.44 -4.78
C TRP A 213 -2.77 -18.32 -5.97
N ASN A 214 -2.66 -17.76 -7.16
CA ASN A 214 -2.87 -18.51 -8.40
C ASN A 214 -1.51 -18.71 -9.09
N GLY A 215 -0.71 -19.61 -8.53
CA GLY A 215 0.68 -19.88 -8.87
C GLY A 215 1.18 -19.35 -10.21
N MET A 216 0.65 -19.87 -11.34
CA MET A 216 1.09 -19.46 -12.68
C MET A 216 0.82 -17.98 -13.01
N GLY A 217 -0.28 -17.41 -12.52
CA GLY A 217 -0.62 -16.00 -12.76
C GLY A 217 0.33 -15.06 -12.00
N GLU A 218 0.58 -15.36 -10.74
CA GLU A 218 1.49 -14.57 -9.90
C GLU A 218 2.94 -14.73 -10.32
N PHE A 219 3.35 -15.95 -10.72
CA PHE A 219 4.69 -16.21 -11.25
C PHE A 219 4.97 -15.41 -12.53
N LYS A 220 4.01 -15.34 -13.45
CA LYS A 220 4.11 -14.48 -14.62
C LYS A 220 4.18 -12.99 -14.28
N ALA A 221 3.40 -12.56 -13.30
CA ALA A 221 3.42 -11.17 -12.82
C ALA A 221 4.79 -10.80 -12.25
N LEU A 222 5.35 -11.67 -11.40
CA LEU A 222 6.69 -11.51 -10.85
C LEU A 222 7.75 -11.45 -11.94
N HIS A 223 7.70 -12.38 -12.90
CA HIS A 223 8.69 -12.42 -14.00
C HIS A 223 8.69 -11.13 -14.83
N ASN A 224 7.51 -10.59 -15.14
CA ASN A 224 7.44 -9.31 -15.85
C ASN A 224 7.93 -8.13 -14.99
N LEU A 225 7.64 -8.15 -13.70
CA LEU A 225 8.14 -7.11 -12.82
C LEU A 225 9.66 -7.16 -12.70
N ILE A 226 10.25 -8.36 -12.67
CA ILE A 226 11.71 -8.56 -12.72
C ILE A 226 12.29 -7.93 -13.99
N GLU A 227 11.69 -8.19 -15.16
CA GLU A 227 12.16 -7.61 -16.42
C GLU A 227 12.08 -6.06 -16.40
N VAL A 228 10.98 -5.50 -15.90
CA VAL A 228 10.82 -4.06 -15.75
C VAL A 228 11.86 -3.50 -14.78
N ALA A 229 12.07 -4.14 -13.64
CA ALA A 229 13.02 -3.71 -12.62
C ALA A 229 14.46 -3.74 -13.14
N ARG A 230 14.85 -4.80 -13.86
CA ARG A 230 16.17 -4.91 -14.51
C ARG A 230 16.38 -3.84 -15.57
N MET A 231 15.42 -3.71 -16.50
CA MET A 231 15.55 -2.81 -17.65
C MET A 231 15.55 -1.35 -17.24
N ASN A 232 14.71 -0.98 -16.29
CA ASN A 232 14.38 0.39 -15.96
C ASN A 232 14.99 0.88 -14.65
N ALA A 233 15.19 -0.02 -13.67
CA ALA A 233 15.67 0.33 -12.35
C ALA A 233 17.05 -0.23 -12.02
N SER A 234 17.66 -0.99 -12.92
CA SER A 234 18.97 -1.65 -12.73
C SER A 234 19.01 -2.59 -11.51
N LEU A 235 17.85 -3.07 -11.05
CA LEU A 235 17.74 -4.03 -9.96
C LEU A 235 18.02 -5.43 -10.46
N GLN A 236 18.88 -6.16 -9.78
CA GLN A 236 19.31 -7.50 -10.16
C GLN A 236 18.31 -8.57 -9.73
N GLU A 237 17.74 -8.41 -8.56
CA GLU A 237 16.84 -9.37 -7.92
C GLU A 237 15.51 -8.71 -7.53
N LEU A 238 14.45 -9.48 -7.63
CA LEU A 238 13.13 -9.11 -7.15
C LEU A 238 12.45 -10.39 -6.66
N ASP A 239 12.52 -10.61 -5.36
CA ASP A 239 12.03 -11.81 -4.70
C ASP A 239 11.04 -11.49 -3.57
N SER A 240 10.62 -10.24 -3.47
CA SER A 240 9.91 -9.71 -2.32
C SER A 240 8.57 -9.10 -2.71
N ALA A 241 7.57 -9.27 -1.85
CA ALA A 241 6.24 -8.70 -2.00
C ALA A 241 5.78 -8.00 -0.72
N VAL A 242 4.93 -6.99 -0.87
CA VAL A 242 4.12 -6.38 0.19
C VAL A 242 2.67 -6.83 0.02
N LEU A 243 2.08 -7.37 1.08
CA LEU A 243 0.69 -7.78 1.14
C LEU A 243 -0.07 -6.91 2.15
N PHE A 244 -0.90 -6.00 1.66
CA PHE A 244 -1.83 -5.25 2.50
C PHE A 244 -3.02 -6.13 2.90
N GLY A 245 -3.40 -6.06 4.18
CA GLY A 245 -4.57 -6.72 4.71
C GLY A 245 -5.20 -5.93 5.86
N GLU A 246 -6.43 -6.26 6.24
CA GLU A 246 -7.17 -5.48 7.23
C GLU A 246 -6.59 -5.65 8.64
N SER A 247 -6.16 -6.86 8.99
CA SER A 247 -5.72 -7.21 10.34
C SER A 247 -4.81 -8.43 10.37
N GLY A 248 -4.20 -8.71 11.53
CA GLY A 248 -3.43 -9.94 11.80
C GLY A 248 -4.23 -11.23 11.54
N GLU A 249 -5.54 -11.21 11.74
CA GLU A 249 -6.43 -12.33 11.38
C GLU A 249 -6.39 -12.63 9.88
N THR A 250 -6.34 -11.59 9.03
CA THR A 250 -6.18 -11.76 7.58
C THR A 250 -4.84 -12.39 7.23
N ALA A 251 -3.78 -12.04 7.96
CA ALA A 251 -2.46 -12.66 7.81
C ALA A 251 -2.50 -14.14 8.19
N LEU A 252 -3.09 -14.47 9.33
CA LEU A 252 -3.24 -15.84 9.80
C LEU A 252 -4.01 -16.71 8.79
N GLN A 253 -5.14 -16.22 8.32
CA GLN A 253 -5.93 -16.92 7.31
C GLN A 253 -5.13 -17.12 6.01
N THR A 254 -4.31 -16.14 5.61
CA THR A 254 -3.46 -16.25 4.43
C THR A 254 -2.37 -17.32 4.60
N LEU A 255 -1.76 -17.41 5.78
CA LEU A 255 -0.81 -18.47 6.13
C LEU A 255 -1.46 -19.85 6.04
N LEU A 256 -2.60 -20.03 6.73
CA LEU A 256 -3.32 -21.29 6.77
C LEU A 256 -3.83 -21.74 5.40
N GLU A 257 -4.29 -20.80 4.56
CA GLU A 257 -4.72 -21.13 3.19
C GLU A 257 -3.53 -21.53 2.30
N SER A 258 -2.35 -20.90 2.48
CA SER A 258 -1.15 -21.27 1.74
C SER A 258 -0.68 -22.69 2.11
N GLU A 259 -0.66 -23.03 3.39
CA GLU A 259 -0.22 -24.34 3.88
C GLU A 259 -1.13 -25.51 3.46
N LYS A 260 -2.41 -25.26 3.18
CA LYS A 260 -3.32 -26.27 2.63
C LYS A 260 -2.90 -26.75 1.23
N SER A 261 -2.13 -25.95 0.51
CA SER A 261 -1.66 -26.33 -0.81
C SER A 261 -0.47 -27.29 -0.72
N ARG A 262 -0.62 -28.48 -1.32
CA ARG A 262 0.47 -29.45 -1.46
C ARG A 262 1.46 -29.08 -2.57
N ARG A 263 1.12 -28.13 -3.42
CA ARG A 263 1.93 -27.70 -4.54
C ARG A 263 2.64 -26.40 -4.17
N LEU A 264 3.96 -26.45 -4.05
CA LEU A 264 4.79 -25.28 -3.68
C LEU A 264 4.60 -24.13 -4.67
N GLU A 265 4.40 -24.41 -5.96
CA GLU A 265 4.15 -23.38 -6.97
C GLU A 265 2.82 -22.65 -6.79
N LEU A 266 1.93 -23.12 -5.92
CA LEU A 266 0.69 -22.46 -5.54
C LEU A 266 0.76 -21.77 -4.17
N ARG A 267 1.89 -21.86 -3.51
CA ARG A 267 2.15 -21.17 -2.24
C ARG A 267 2.89 -19.86 -2.50
N PHE A 268 2.58 -18.83 -1.74
CA PHE A 268 3.26 -17.55 -1.90
C PHE A 268 4.76 -17.62 -1.52
N ASP A 269 5.10 -18.44 -0.54
CA ASP A 269 6.47 -18.70 -0.12
C ASP A 269 7.27 -19.58 -1.12
N GLY A 270 6.61 -20.18 -2.10
CA GLY A 270 7.23 -20.78 -3.27
C GLY A 270 7.42 -19.81 -4.45
N ILE A 271 6.70 -18.67 -4.43
CA ILE A 271 6.77 -17.63 -5.47
C ILE A 271 7.71 -16.50 -5.05
N TYR A 272 7.56 -16.02 -3.81
CA TYR A 272 8.35 -14.96 -3.21
C TYR A 272 9.17 -15.50 -2.06
N ARG A 273 10.41 -15.06 -1.97
CA ARG A 273 11.27 -15.35 -0.83
C ARG A 273 10.81 -14.61 0.42
N HIS A 274 10.28 -13.39 0.24
CA HIS A 274 9.81 -12.50 1.27
C HIS A 274 8.41 -11.99 0.95
N VAL A 275 7.49 -12.06 1.92
CA VAL A 275 6.13 -11.50 1.80
C VAL A 275 5.80 -10.74 3.07
N HIS A 276 6.02 -9.45 3.03
CA HIS A 276 5.79 -8.56 4.17
C HIS A 276 4.29 -8.22 4.29
N PHE A 277 3.65 -8.72 5.32
CA PHE A 277 2.27 -8.38 5.64
C PHE A 277 2.21 -7.03 6.36
N ILE A 278 1.43 -6.13 5.81
CA ILE A 278 1.24 -4.77 6.32
C ILE A 278 -0.23 -4.55 6.63
N PRO A 279 -0.62 -4.39 7.91
CA PRO A 279 -1.99 -4.07 8.26
C PRO A 279 -2.38 -2.69 7.73
N MET A 280 -3.62 -2.55 7.24
CA MET A 280 -4.12 -1.28 6.68
C MET A 280 -4.55 -0.31 7.80
N ASN A 281 -3.57 0.22 8.52
CA ASN A 281 -3.74 1.19 9.61
C ASN A 281 -2.47 2.07 9.75
N ALA A 282 -2.42 2.91 10.77
CA ALA A 282 -1.29 3.81 11.05
C ALA A 282 0.02 3.05 11.32
N ASP A 283 -0.02 1.97 12.12
CA ASP A 283 1.17 1.16 12.42
C ASP A 283 1.70 0.47 11.17
N GLY A 284 0.79 0.01 10.28
CA GLY A 284 1.18 -0.53 8.98
C GLY A 284 1.84 0.51 8.07
N MET A 285 1.39 1.76 8.09
CA MET A 285 2.06 2.85 7.35
C MET A 285 3.47 3.10 7.88
N ARG A 286 3.67 3.07 9.20
CA ARG A 286 4.98 3.18 9.85
C ARG A 286 5.90 2.02 9.44
N ARG A 287 5.40 0.80 9.50
CA ARG A 287 6.14 -0.41 9.07
C ARG A 287 6.52 -0.34 7.60
N LEU A 288 5.60 0.09 6.73
CA LEU A 288 5.90 0.26 5.31
C LEU A 288 6.99 1.30 5.06
N ARG A 289 6.99 2.40 5.81
CA ARG A 289 8.06 3.41 5.76
C ARG A 289 9.41 2.80 6.13
N MET A 290 9.46 2.03 7.22
CA MET A 290 10.67 1.30 7.64
C MET A 290 11.20 0.40 6.50
N LEU A 291 10.33 -0.41 5.89
CA LEU A 291 10.69 -1.35 4.81
C LEU A 291 11.16 -0.66 3.52
N THR A 292 11.01 0.65 3.40
CA THR A 292 11.44 1.42 2.23
C THR A 292 12.67 2.29 2.47
N LEU A 293 13.26 2.23 3.67
CA LEU A 293 14.54 2.89 3.95
C LEU A 293 15.68 2.21 3.20
N PRO A 294 16.72 2.95 2.84
CA PRO A 294 17.94 2.33 2.33
C PRO A 294 18.51 1.34 3.33
N ASP A 295 18.87 0.15 2.85
CA ASP A 295 19.52 -0.91 3.65
C ASP A 295 18.79 -1.23 4.97
N TRP A 296 17.46 -1.10 4.96
CA TRP A 296 16.61 -1.22 6.16
C TRP A 296 16.85 -2.54 6.93
N ASN A 297 17.06 -3.63 6.22
CA ASN A 297 17.24 -4.94 6.84
C ASN A 297 18.57 -5.02 7.59
N GLU A 298 19.67 -4.57 7.00
CA GLU A 298 20.99 -4.53 7.67
C GLU A 298 20.93 -3.61 8.89
N ARG A 299 20.34 -2.42 8.74
CA ARG A 299 20.19 -1.46 9.84
C ARG A 299 19.34 -2.01 10.98
N LEU A 300 18.25 -2.75 10.66
CA LEU A 300 17.43 -3.40 11.66
C LEU A 300 18.21 -4.52 12.36
N MET A 301 18.99 -5.30 11.63
CA MET A 301 19.85 -6.32 12.23
C MET A 301 20.95 -5.71 13.09
N ASP A 302 21.54 -4.59 12.69
CA ASP A 302 22.52 -3.83 13.47
C ASP A 302 21.94 -3.30 14.79
N LEU A 303 20.69 -2.87 14.74
CA LEU A 303 19.97 -2.42 15.93
C LEU A 303 19.68 -3.56 16.92
N LEU A 304 19.30 -4.72 16.42
CA LEU A 304 18.78 -5.82 17.23
C LEU A 304 19.88 -6.74 17.79
N PHE A 305 21.00 -6.90 17.09
CA PHE A 305 21.96 -7.95 17.37
C PHE A 305 23.41 -7.51 17.22
N GLU A 306 24.24 -7.90 18.17
CA GLU A 306 25.68 -7.80 18.04
C GLU A 306 26.18 -8.64 16.84
N PRO A 307 27.15 -8.14 16.05
CA PRO A 307 27.64 -8.83 14.85
C PRO A 307 28.06 -10.29 15.08
N GLY A 308 28.66 -10.60 16.23
CA GLY A 308 29.12 -11.96 16.56
C GLY A 308 28.01 -12.97 16.89
N SER A 309 26.78 -12.49 17.17
CA SER A 309 25.62 -13.34 17.46
C SER A 309 24.75 -13.63 16.23
N ARG A 310 24.96 -12.91 15.13
CA ARG A 310 24.12 -13.00 13.94
C ARG A 310 24.32 -14.29 13.17
N SER A 311 23.23 -14.77 12.57
CA SER A 311 23.26 -15.88 11.63
C SER A 311 23.42 -15.37 10.20
N TYR A 312 24.56 -15.69 9.59
CA TYR A 312 24.83 -15.45 8.18
C TYR A 312 24.52 -16.67 7.31
N ASN A 313 24.38 -17.84 7.92
CA ASN A 313 24.05 -19.08 7.22
C ASN A 313 22.56 -19.35 7.26
N LYS A 314 21.91 -19.22 6.11
CA LYS A 314 20.52 -19.64 5.91
C LYS A 314 20.48 -21.16 5.67
N GLY A 315 20.77 -21.93 6.73
CA GLY A 315 20.70 -23.37 6.72
C GLY A 315 19.27 -23.90 6.76
N PHE A 316 19.08 -25.09 7.37
CA PHE A 316 17.77 -25.71 7.54
C PHE A 316 16.78 -24.91 8.38
N MET A 317 17.27 -24.09 9.31
CA MET A 317 16.46 -23.25 10.18
C MET A 317 16.74 -21.78 9.89
N GLU A 318 15.68 -21.01 9.64
CA GLU A 318 15.78 -19.58 9.45
C GLU A 318 15.71 -18.87 10.81
N TYR A 319 16.80 -18.24 11.23
CA TYR A 319 16.90 -17.40 12.43
C TYR A 319 17.88 -16.25 12.18
N ASP A 320 17.78 -15.19 12.94
CA ASP A 320 18.59 -13.97 12.72
C ASP A 320 19.81 -13.92 13.66
N ALA A 321 19.69 -14.45 14.87
CA ALA A 321 20.78 -14.51 15.84
C ALA A 321 20.70 -15.73 16.75
N CYS A 322 21.84 -16.09 17.36
CA CYS A 322 21.90 -17.08 18.44
C CYS A 322 22.65 -16.47 19.63
N VAL A 323 21.97 -16.31 20.75
CA VAL A 323 22.52 -15.74 21.99
C VAL A 323 22.29 -16.74 23.12
N ASP A 324 23.34 -17.18 23.79
CA ASP A 324 23.31 -18.15 24.90
C ASP A 324 22.51 -19.42 24.57
N GLY A 325 22.60 -19.91 23.35
CA GLY A 325 21.89 -21.07 22.86
C GLY A 325 20.38 -20.85 22.67
N VAL A 326 19.92 -19.62 22.63
CA VAL A 326 18.58 -19.23 22.22
C VAL A 326 18.63 -18.77 20.76
N TYR A 327 17.84 -19.41 19.89
CA TYR A 327 17.71 -19.03 18.50
C TYR A 327 16.64 -17.95 18.36
N ILE A 328 17.02 -16.79 17.85
CA ILE A 328 16.17 -15.60 17.80
C ILE A 328 15.79 -15.31 16.34
N PHE A 329 14.49 -15.14 16.10
CA PHE A 329 13.92 -14.77 14.82
C PHE A 329 13.22 -13.40 14.94
N SER A 330 13.56 -12.45 14.09
CA SER A 330 12.88 -11.16 14.02
C SER A 330 11.72 -11.22 13.04
N HIS A 331 10.51 -10.93 13.51
CA HIS A 331 9.30 -10.79 12.71
C HIS A 331 8.81 -9.32 12.61
N LEU A 332 9.68 -8.36 12.93
CA LEU A 332 9.34 -6.94 12.92
C LEU A 332 8.98 -6.44 11.50
N ASP A 333 9.54 -7.06 10.48
CA ASP A 333 9.25 -6.80 9.07
C ASP A 333 7.92 -7.40 8.58
N GLY A 334 7.27 -8.25 9.39
CA GLY A 334 6.01 -8.91 9.05
C GLY A 334 6.13 -9.97 7.95
N ASP A 335 7.31 -10.54 7.71
CA ASP A 335 7.53 -11.51 6.63
C ASP A 335 6.88 -12.86 6.90
N LEU A 336 5.77 -13.12 6.23
CA LEU A 336 5.01 -14.37 6.34
C LEU A 336 5.74 -15.55 5.71
N ALA A 337 6.52 -15.35 4.66
CA ALA A 337 7.24 -16.42 4.00
C ALA A 337 8.37 -16.94 4.89
N ARG A 338 9.11 -16.04 5.55
CA ARG A 338 10.10 -16.40 6.58
C ARG A 338 9.46 -17.08 7.78
N LEU A 339 8.28 -16.58 8.20
CA LEU A 339 7.55 -17.14 9.34
C LEU A 339 7.13 -18.60 9.11
N ILE A 340 6.71 -18.96 7.87
CA ILE A 340 6.41 -20.35 7.50
C ILE A 340 7.68 -21.21 7.64
N ARG A 341 8.79 -20.80 7.04
CA ARG A 341 10.07 -21.54 7.10
C ARG A 341 10.58 -21.69 8.53
N PHE A 342 10.48 -20.63 9.34
CA PHE A 342 10.82 -20.71 10.76
C PHE A 342 9.97 -21.74 11.49
N ARG A 343 8.63 -21.67 11.34
CA ARG A 343 7.70 -22.63 11.99
C ARG A 343 7.97 -24.07 11.57
N GLU A 344 8.14 -24.33 10.28
CA GLU A 344 8.43 -25.66 9.75
C GLU A 344 9.73 -26.24 10.33
N ALA A 345 10.74 -25.40 10.55
CA ALA A 345 12.00 -25.81 11.12
C ALA A 345 11.95 -26.02 12.65
N VAL A 346 11.17 -25.19 13.37
CA VAL A 346 11.11 -25.20 14.84
C VAL A 346 10.20 -26.30 15.39
N ASN A 347 9.09 -26.61 14.72
CA ASN A 347 8.10 -27.58 15.21
C ASN A 347 8.66 -28.96 15.59
N PRO A 348 9.61 -29.55 14.84
CA PRO A 348 10.19 -30.86 15.20
C PRO A 348 11.35 -30.77 16.22
N GLN A 349 11.75 -29.58 16.68
CA GLN A 349 12.95 -29.37 17.46
C GLN A 349 12.65 -29.10 18.95
N THR A 350 13.61 -29.47 19.82
CA THR A 350 13.55 -29.24 21.26
C THR A 350 14.55 -28.16 21.70
N GLY A 351 14.65 -27.07 20.94
CA GLY A 351 15.52 -25.94 21.26
C GLY A 351 14.80 -24.82 22.05
N ARG A 352 15.56 -23.79 22.42
CA ARG A 352 15.02 -22.53 22.94
C ARG A 352 14.90 -21.56 21.80
N PHE A 353 13.65 -21.14 21.51
CA PHE A 353 13.32 -20.28 20.40
C PHE A 353 12.62 -19.03 20.87
N GLU A 354 13.01 -17.90 20.30
CA GLU A 354 12.46 -16.60 20.61
C GLU A 354 12.10 -15.85 19.32
N VAL A 355 10.96 -15.16 19.33
CA VAL A 355 10.52 -14.29 18.23
C VAL A 355 10.40 -12.87 18.74
N LEU A 356 11.14 -11.95 18.09
CA LEU A 356 10.99 -10.53 18.30
C LEU A 356 9.84 -10.01 17.41
N CYS A 357 8.89 -9.29 17.99
CA CYS A 357 7.72 -8.83 17.27
C CYS A 357 7.19 -7.49 17.83
N PHE A 358 6.40 -6.79 17.05
CA PHE A 358 5.62 -5.67 17.57
C PHE A 358 4.39 -6.18 18.35
N PRO A 359 3.83 -5.37 19.27
CA PRO A 359 2.67 -5.77 20.07
C PRO A 359 1.44 -6.21 19.25
N ASP A 360 1.21 -5.60 18.09
CA ASP A 360 0.10 -5.93 17.19
C ASP A 360 0.24 -7.28 16.48
N GLN A 361 1.45 -7.83 16.42
CA GLN A 361 1.74 -9.14 15.83
C GLN A 361 1.56 -10.30 16.80
N VAL A 362 1.55 -10.04 18.11
CA VAL A 362 1.47 -11.08 19.15
C VAL A 362 0.28 -12.03 18.98
N PRO A 363 -0.96 -11.58 18.69
CA PRO A 363 -2.10 -12.48 18.50
C PRO A 363 -1.88 -13.47 17.36
N LEU A 364 -1.38 -13.01 16.22
CA LEU A 364 -1.05 -13.83 15.06
C LEU A 364 -0.01 -14.90 15.44
N LEU A 365 1.10 -14.48 16.07
CA LEU A 365 2.22 -15.36 16.37
C LEU A 365 1.86 -16.41 17.43
N ARG A 366 1.08 -16.06 18.45
CA ARG A 366 0.61 -17.01 19.45
C ARG A 366 -0.29 -18.11 18.89
N GLU A 367 -1.09 -17.78 17.89
CA GLU A 367 -1.98 -18.74 17.25
C GLU A 367 -1.25 -19.60 16.21
N TYR A 368 -0.25 -19.04 15.56
CA TYR A 368 0.45 -19.71 14.48
C TYR A 368 1.64 -20.54 14.92
N LEU A 369 2.39 -20.10 15.93
CA LEU A 369 3.61 -20.79 16.40
C LEU A 369 3.32 -21.79 17.52
N ALA A 370 4.24 -22.75 17.69
CA ALA A 370 4.16 -23.72 18.77
C ALA A 370 4.32 -23.06 20.16
N PRO A 371 3.68 -23.58 21.22
CA PRO A 371 3.67 -22.98 22.56
C PRO A 371 5.06 -22.83 23.22
N HIS A 372 6.06 -23.58 22.78
CA HIS A 372 7.43 -23.50 23.31
C HIS A 372 8.25 -22.33 22.74
N VAL A 373 7.71 -21.60 21.76
CA VAL A 373 8.34 -20.40 21.20
C VAL A 373 8.00 -19.20 22.09
N THR A 374 9.01 -18.54 22.60
CA THR A 374 8.84 -17.31 23.42
C THR A 374 8.67 -16.10 22.53
N LEU A 375 7.68 -15.26 22.81
CA LEU A 375 7.49 -13.99 22.12
C LEU A 375 8.01 -12.84 22.97
N LYS A 376 8.89 -12.00 22.41
CA LYS A 376 9.35 -10.74 22.99
C LYS A 376 8.89 -9.58 22.14
N THR A 377 8.20 -8.64 22.76
CA THR A 377 7.73 -7.43 22.08
C THR A 377 8.78 -6.32 22.14
N ILE A 378 8.91 -5.65 21.00
CA ILE A 378 9.72 -4.44 20.82
C ILE A 378 8.79 -3.30 20.50
N ASP A 379 9.09 -2.12 21.02
CA ASP A 379 8.31 -0.92 20.76
C ASP A 379 8.65 -0.33 19.38
N MET A 380 7.62 0.03 18.63
CA MET A 380 7.77 0.60 17.29
C MET A 380 8.45 1.98 17.33
N ASP A 381 8.15 2.80 18.34
CA ASP A 381 8.73 4.16 18.45
C ASP A 381 10.24 4.10 18.66
N SER A 382 10.70 3.11 19.43
CA SER A 382 12.13 2.87 19.64
C SER A 382 12.83 2.45 18.33
N VAL A 383 12.23 1.56 17.56
CA VAL A 383 12.79 1.12 16.27
C VAL A 383 12.84 2.26 15.27
N GLU A 384 11.78 3.06 15.16
CA GLU A 384 11.74 4.20 14.24
C GLU A 384 12.77 5.28 14.60
N ALA A 385 12.93 5.60 15.88
CA ALA A 385 13.89 6.58 16.33
C ALA A 385 15.33 6.18 15.95
N GLU A 386 15.70 4.94 16.17
CA GLU A 386 17.04 4.42 15.88
C GLU A 386 17.28 4.25 14.36
N LEU A 387 16.28 3.85 13.61
CA LEU A 387 16.40 3.75 12.16
C LEU A 387 16.34 5.12 11.45
N GLY A 388 16.07 6.22 12.17
CA GLY A 388 15.84 7.53 11.57
C GLY A 388 14.59 7.56 10.68
N ALA A 389 13.63 6.66 10.95
CA ALA A 389 12.35 6.62 10.27
C ALA A 389 11.32 7.56 10.90
N GLY A 390 11.65 8.16 12.05
CA GLY A 390 10.84 9.15 12.74
C GLY A 390 10.67 10.38 11.86
N SER A 391 9.45 10.88 11.85
CA SER A 391 9.00 12.02 11.07
C SER A 391 9.87 13.26 11.31
N GLU A 392 10.89 13.46 10.50
CA GLU A 392 11.28 14.81 10.18
C GLU A 392 10.23 15.37 9.22
N GLU A 393 9.45 16.32 9.73
CA GLU A 393 8.73 17.33 8.96
C GLU A 393 7.76 16.85 7.86
N LEU A 394 6.65 16.24 8.26
CA LEU A 394 5.44 16.22 7.42
C LEU A 394 4.34 17.17 7.92
N LEU A 395 4.71 18.19 8.71
CA LEU A 395 3.76 19.20 9.22
C LEU A 395 4.43 20.58 9.27
N GLU A 396 4.53 21.25 8.12
CA GLU A 396 4.32 22.70 8.00
C GLU A 396 3.41 23.02 6.83
#